data_c304729fd83aa1dcd4af925e0b2749ad
#
_entry.id   c304729fd83aa1dcd4af925e0b2749ad
#
_cell.length_a   1.000
_cell.length_b   1.000
_cell.length_c   1.000
_cell.angle_alpha   90.00
_cell.angle_beta   90.00
_cell.angle_gamma   90.00
#
_symmetry.space_group_name_H-M   'P 1'
#
loop_
_entity.id
_entity.type
_entity.pdbx_description
1 polymer ?
#
loop_
_entity_poly.entity_id
_entity_poly.type
_entity_poly.pdbx_seq_one_letter_code
_entity_poly.pdbx_strand_id
1 'polypeptide(L)'
;MIKSALPILKRILPARLTNLYRQTIAGDNPPLGEFYPIQVGKSKNFSGREFGELLSNHNGRPMVKMAHFIGIYEDLLSPYKEAHSRSSNPLRLLEIGVSKGGSLEIWKKYFGETALIYGIDIDERCREISIPGVEIRIGSQVDQAFLSSVLKELGDPQIIIDDGSHHADHLSLTLEMLWPHLQDGGVYIIEDTHTSYWKEYGGGYLKN
;
A
#
# COMPACT_ATOMS: atom_id res chain seq x y z
N MET A 1 -17.29 -10.09 14.77
CA MET A 1 -15.99 -10.59 14.29
C MET A 1 -14.82 -9.60 14.44
N ILE A 2 -15.04 -8.30 14.54
CA ILE A 2 -13.96 -7.28 14.76
C ILE A 2 -13.27 -7.41 16.12
N LYS A 3 -13.93 -7.97 17.14
CA LYS A 3 -13.32 -8.17 18.48
C LYS A 3 -12.18 -9.18 18.52
N SER A 4 -12.06 -10.06 17.52
CA SER A 4 -10.99 -11.07 17.47
C SER A 4 -9.69 -10.58 16.79
N ALA A 5 -9.76 -9.53 15.96
CA ALA A 5 -8.58 -8.98 15.27
C ALA A 5 -7.75 -8.03 16.17
N LEU A 6 -8.39 -7.37 17.16
CA LEU A 6 -7.71 -6.43 18.05
C LEU A 6 -6.51 -7.02 18.82
N PRO A 7 -6.54 -8.27 19.30
CA PRO A 7 -5.38 -8.89 19.95
C PRO A 7 -4.21 -9.16 18.99
N ILE A 8 -4.50 -9.43 17.72
CA ILE A 8 -3.49 -9.71 16.68
C ILE A 8 -2.78 -8.40 16.31
N LEU A 9 -3.53 -7.31 16.08
CA LEU A 9 -2.97 -5.99 15.80
C LEU A 9 -2.05 -5.47 16.93
N LYS A 10 -2.41 -5.71 18.21
CA LYS A 10 -1.55 -5.36 19.35
C LYS A 10 -0.21 -6.11 19.41
N ARG A 11 -0.13 -7.26 18.75
CA ARG A 11 1.08 -8.09 18.72
C ARG A 11 2.03 -7.73 17.58
N ILE A 12 1.54 -7.01 16.57
CA ILE A 12 2.18 -6.77 15.28
C ILE A 12 2.70 -5.34 15.14
N LEU A 13 2.01 -4.36 15.75
CA LEU A 13 2.41 -2.98 15.63
C LEU A 13 3.38 -2.57 16.75
N PRO A 14 4.56 -2.00 16.43
CA PRO A 14 5.40 -1.33 17.43
C PRO A 14 4.57 -0.32 18.23
N ALA A 15 4.88 -0.16 19.52
CA ALA A 15 4.11 0.72 20.44
C ALA A 15 3.94 2.17 19.91
N ARG A 16 4.86 2.64 19.07
CA ARG A 16 4.76 3.94 18.39
C ARG A 16 3.65 4.00 17.34
N LEU A 17 3.41 2.94 16.58
CA LEU A 17 2.35 2.87 15.57
C LEU A 17 0.97 2.68 16.21
N THR A 18 0.87 1.94 17.31
CA THR A 18 -0.38 1.86 18.10
C THR A 18 -0.76 3.18 18.72
N ASN A 19 0.19 4.03 19.08
CA ASN A 19 -0.09 5.38 19.59
C ASN A 19 -0.52 6.34 18.47
N LEU A 20 0.11 6.24 17.29
CA LEU A 20 -0.30 7.03 16.11
C LEU A 20 -1.73 6.66 15.68
N TYR A 21 -2.04 5.36 15.61
CA TYR A 21 -3.38 4.84 15.34
C TYR A 21 -4.41 5.33 16.36
N ARG A 22 -4.08 5.35 17.66
CA ARG A 22 -4.96 5.89 18.71
C ARG A 22 -5.15 7.39 18.62
N GLN A 23 -4.14 8.15 18.25
CA GLN A 23 -4.24 9.59 18.07
C GLN A 23 -5.08 9.95 16.84
N THR A 24 -5.02 9.13 15.79
CA THR A 24 -5.82 9.33 14.56
C THR A 24 -7.31 8.99 14.79
N ILE A 25 -7.62 8.01 15.66
CA ILE A 25 -9.01 7.60 15.92
C ILE A 25 -9.65 8.35 17.11
N ALA A 26 -8.86 8.79 18.08
CA ALA A 26 -9.34 9.40 19.33
C ALA A 26 -9.28 10.94 19.32
N GLY A 27 -8.75 11.56 18.30
CA GLY A 27 -8.80 13.00 18.12
C GLY A 27 -10.21 13.43 17.70
N ASP A 28 -10.75 14.47 18.34
CA ASP A 28 -11.95 15.19 17.90
C ASP A 28 -11.92 15.30 16.39
N ASN A 29 -12.98 14.81 15.71
CA ASN A 29 -13.11 14.78 14.26
C ASN A 29 -12.50 16.04 13.65
N PRO A 30 -11.32 15.98 12.99
CA PRO A 30 -10.97 17.08 12.13
C PRO A 30 -12.09 17.14 11.09
N PRO A 31 -12.59 18.31 10.72
CA PRO A 31 -13.52 18.45 9.63
C PRO A 31 -12.94 17.62 8.47
N LEU A 32 -13.76 16.77 7.86
CA LEU A 32 -13.39 15.96 6.70
C LEU A 32 -12.52 16.83 5.81
N GLY A 33 -11.20 16.66 5.93
CA GLY A 33 -10.23 17.55 5.34
C GLY A 33 -10.52 17.59 3.85
N GLU A 34 -10.48 18.76 3.28
CA GLU A 34 -10.64 18.92 1.84
C GLU A 34 -9.78 17.85 1.17
N PHE A 35 -10.43 16.96 0.40
CA PHE A 35 -9.75 15.99 -0.42
C PHE A 35 -8.96 16.76 -1.47
N TYR A 36 -7.70 16.99 -1.19
CA TYR A 36 -6.78 17.48 -2.20
C TYR A 36 -6.20 16.26 -2.92
N PRO A 37 -6.68 15.95 -4.14
CA PRO A 37 -5.91 15.07 -4.99
C PRO A 37 -4.54 15.74 -5.12
N ILE A 38 -3.48 15.07 -4.70
CA ILE A 38 -2.14 15.53 -5.02
C ILE A 38 -2.05 15.37 -6.53
N GLN A 39 -2.33 16.46 -7.25
CA GLN A 39 -1.76 16.61 -8.56
C GLN A 39 -0.26 16.73 -8.32
N VAL A 40 0.43 15.61 -8.57
CA VAL A 40 1.88 15.56 -8.57
C VAL A 40 2.38 16.78 -9.33
N GLY A 41 3.12 17.64 -8.66
CA GLY A 41 3.74 18.82 -9.26
C GLY A 41 3.60 20.16 -8.52
N LYS A 42 2.81 20.28 -7.44
CA LYS A 42 2.59 21.59 -6.78
C LYS A 42 2.58 21.62 -5.24
N SER A 43 2.83 20.52 -4.53
CA SER A 43 2.92 20.58 -3.08
C SER A 43 4.34 20.91 -2.62
N LYS A 44 4.52 22.10 -2.07
CA LYS A 44 5.81 22.59 -1.57
C LYS A 44 6.20 22.10 -0.16
N ASN A 45 5.43 21.18 0.44
CA ASN A 45 5.54 20.85 1.86
C ASN A 45 6.31 19.55 2.19
N PHE A 46 6.98 18.93 1.21
CA PHE A 46 7.71 17.68 1.41
C PHE A 46 9.23 17.83 1.37
N SER A 47 9.75 19.06 1.54
CA SER A 47 11.19 19.30 1.54
C SER A 47 11.87 18.57 2.70
N GLY A 48 12.96 17.87 2.39
CA GLY A 48 13.76 17.14 3.35
C GLY A 48 13.34 15.69 3.60
N ARG A 49 12.34 15.18 2.85
CA ARG A 49 11.96 13.77 2.85
C ARG A 49 12.12 13.22 1.44
N GLU A 50 12.96 12.21 1.26
CA GLU A 50 13.31 11.67 -0.05
C GLU A 50 12.08 11.18 -0.84
N PHE A 51 11.18 10.45 -0.19
CA PHE A 51 9.95 9.97 -0.82
C PHE A 51 9.05 11.13 -1.25
N GLY A 52 8.92 12.14 -0.39
CA GLY A 52 8.15 13.34 -0.70
C GLY A 52 8.73 14.15 -1.85
N GLU A 53 10.07 14.27 -1.92
CA GLU A 53 10.76 14.94 -3.04
C GLU A 53 10.60 14.15 -4.34
N LEU A 54 10.69 12.81 -4.28
CA LEU A 54 10.46 11.94 -5.43
C LEU A 54 9.05 12.13 -6.01
N LEU A 55 8.04 12.16 -5.13
CA LEU A 55 6.65 12.41 -5.53
C LEU A 55 6.46 13.81 -6.12
N SER A 56 7.03 14.84 -5.49
CA SER A 56 6.90 16.24 -5.94
C SER A 56 7.52 16.48 -7.31
N ASN A 57 8.56 15.73 -7.65
CA ASN A 57 9.27 15.81 -8.92
C ASN A 57 8.80 14.76 -9.95
N HIS A 58 7.80 13.95 -9.59
CA HIS A 58 7.28 12.93 -10.50
C HIS A 58 6.54 13.58 -11.68
N ASN A 59 6.94 13.22 -12.88
CA ASN A 59 6.37 13.66 -14.15
C ASN A 59 6.00 12.50 -15.08
N GLY A 60 5.94 11.29 -14.52
CA GLY A 60 5.60 10.07 -15.22
C GLY A 60 4.09 9.82 -15.26
N ARG A 61 3.72 8.54 -15.05
CA ARG A 61 2.33 8.10 -15.09
C ARG A 61 1.50 8.75 -13.97
N PRO A 62 0.23 9.07 -14.25
CA PRO A 62 -0.65 9.66 -13.24
C PRO A 62 -0.81 8.75 -12.02
N MET A 63 -0.81 9.37 -10.84
CA MET A 63 -1.16 8.73 -9.58
C MET A 63 -1.91 9.71 -8.68
N VAL A 64 -2.65 9.18 -7.75
CA VAL A 64 -3.31 9.94 -6.68
C VAL A 64 -2.89 9.32 -5.36
N LYS A 65 -2.34 10.13 -4.46
CA LYS A 65 -2.04 9.72 -3.08
C LYS A 65 -2.42 10.86 -2.14
N MET A 66 -2.95 10.52 -1.00
CA MET A 66 -3.30 11.49 0.03
C MET A 66 -2.05 12.13 0.63
N ALA A 67 -2.01 13.46 0.75
CA ALA A 67 -0.82 14.18 1.23
C ALA A 67 -0.32 13.70 2.59
N HIS A 68 -1.22 13.34 3.49
CA HIS A 68 -0.88 12.87 4.82
C HIS A 68 -0.28 11.46 4.84
N PHE A 69 -0.45 10.65 3.78
CA PHE A 69 0.19 9.34 3.67
C PHE A 69 1.69 9.43 3.40
N ILE A 70 2.15 10.53 2.79
CA ILE A 70 3.54 10.65 2.34
C ILE A 70 4.54 10.51 3.48
N GLY A 71 4.26 11.19 4.62
CA GLY A 71 5.09 11.03 5.81
C GLY A 71 5.07 9.62 6.39
N ILE A 72 3.91 8.96 6.34
CA ILE A 72 3.75 7.59 6.81
C ILE A 72 4.54 6.62 5.93
N TYR A 73 4.46 6.79 4.62
CA TYR A 73 5.26 6.00 3.67
C TYR A 73 6.75 6.16 3.90
N GLU A 74 7.25 7.39 4.08
CA GLU A 74 8.65 7.63 4.37
C GLU A 74 9.09 6.91 5.64
N ASP A 75 8.33 7.08 6.73
CA ASP A 75 8.67 6.50 8.03
C ASP A 75 8.61 4.96 8.02
N LEU A 76 7.68 4.36 7.25
CA LEU A 76 7.54 2.91 7.15
C LEU A 76 8.53 2.27 6.18
N LEU A 77 8.84 2.92 5.05
CA LEU A 77 9.54 2.30 3.94
C LEU A 77 11.04 2.62 3.90
N SER A 78 11.50 3.72 4.52
CA SER A 78 12.92 4.06 4.56
C SER A 78 13.81 2.96 5.17
N PRO A 79 13.41 2.24 6.23
CA PRO A 79 14.22 1.14 6.75
C PRO A 79 14.45 0.01 5.75
N TYR A 80 13.42 -0.30 4.93
CA TYR A 80 13.53 -1.34 3.88
C TYR A 80 14.44 -0.89 2.76
N LYS A 81 14.37 0.37 2.35
CA LYS A 81 15.28 0.94 1.36
C LYS A 81 16.73 0.88 1.84
N GLU A 82 16.98 1.30 3.07
CA GLU A 82 18.30 1.24 3.65
C GLU A 82 18.85 -0.19 3.77
N ALA A 83 18.03 -1.13 4.22
CA ALA A 83 18.40 -2.54 4.30
C ALA A 83 18.70 -3.12 2.92
N HIS A 84 17.84 -2.82 1.93
CA HIS A 84 18.01 -3.27 0.55
C HIS A 84 19.30 -2.73 -0.09
N SER A 85 19.66 -1.47 0.14
CA SER A 85 20.89 -0.87 -0.40
C SER A 85 22.17 -1.56 0.08
N ARG A 86 22.10 -2.31 1.18
CA ARG A 86 23.22 -3.06 1.80
C ARG A 86 23.12 -4.57 1.53
N SER A 87 22.10 -5.02 0.83
CA SER A 87 21.81 -6.44 0.60
C SER A 87 22.05 -6.83 -0.85
N SER A 88 22.55 -8.04 -1.05
CA SER A 88 22.58 -8.67 -2.39
C SER A 88 21.23 -9.31 -2.77
N ASN A 89 20.33 -9.49 -1.80
CA ASN A 89 19.00 -10.04 -2.06
C ASN A 89 18.06 -8.93 -2.52
N PRO A 90 17.23 -9.18 -3.56
CA PRO A 90 16.27 -8.20 -4.01
C PRO A 90 15.20 -7.94 -2.95
N LEU A 91 14.81 -6.68 -2.77
CA LEU A 91 13.58 -6.34 -2.08
C LEU A 91 12.39 -6.78 -2.94
N ARG A 92 11.36 -7.34 -2.32
CA ARG A 92 10.12 -7.77 -2.99
C ARG A 92 8.96 -6.96 -2.49
N LEU A 93 8.28 -6.30 -3.42
CA LEU A 93 7.10 -5.48 -3.15
C LEU A 93 5.94 -5.97 -4.02
N LEU A 94 4.78 -6.17 -3.39
CA LEU A 94 3.51 -6.42 -4.06
C LEU A 94 2.57 -5.25 -3.80
N GLU A 95 2.09 -4.61 -4.87
CA GLU A 95 1.01 -3.61 -4.82
C GLU A 95 -0.27 -4.19 -5.43
N ILE A 96 -1.37 -4.04 -4.71
CA ILE A 96 -2.72 -4.37 -5.16
C ILE A 96 -3.38 -3.06 -5.57
N GLY A 97 -3.85 -2.98 -6.81
CA GLY A 97 -4.35 -1.74 -7.40
C GLY A 97 -3.27 -1.00 -8.21
N VAL A 98 -3.20 -1.29 -9.51
CA VAL A 98 -2.24 -0.67 -10.44
C VAL A 98 -2.76 0.65 -11.00
N SER A 99 -4.06 0.71 -11.31
CA SER A 99 -4.72 1.88 -11.90
C SER A 99 -3.99 2.41 -13.15
N LYS A 100 -3.26 3.51 -13.06
CA LYS A 100 -2.47 4.10 -14.15
C LYS A 100 -0.98 3.76 -14.08
N GLY A 101 -0.54 3.06 -13.02
CA GLY A 101 0.83 2.62 -12.83
C GLY A 101 1.78 3.66 -12.24
N GLY A 102 1.27 4.82 -11.83
CA GLY A 102 2.13 5.89 -11.31
C GLY A 102 2.82 5.54 -10.01
N SER A 103 2.13 4.86 -9.10
CA SER A 103 2.71 4.36 -7.83
C SER A 103 3.82 3.34 -8.08
N LEU A 104 3.62 2.41 -9.02
CA LEU A 104 4.65 1.43 -9.40
C LEU A 104 5.92 2.08 -9.95
N GLU A 105 5.80 3.16 -10.74
CA GLU A 105 6.96 3.95 -11.16
C GLU A 105 7.69 4.58 -9.97
N ILE A 106 6.94 5.06 -8.98
CA ILE A 106 7.52 5.66 -7.77
C ILE A 106 8.23 4.58 -6.94
N TRP A 107 7.60 3.42 -6.71
CA TRP A 107 8.25 2.33 -5.98
C TRP A 107 9.55 1.91 -6.65
N LYS A 108 9.54 1.79 -8.00
CA LYS A 108 10.74 1.44 -8.75
C LYS A 108 11.85 2.48 -8.61
N LYS A 109 11.52 3.76 -8.67
CA LYS A 109 12.49 4.85 -8.45
C LYS A 109 12.99 4.89 -7.00
N TYR A 110 12.12 4.64 -6.03
CA TYR A 110 12.45 4.72 -4.60
C TYR A 110 13.35 3.57 -4.15
N PHE A 111 13.03 2.34 -4.54
CA PHE A 111 13.79 1.15 -4.14
C PHE A 111 14.94 0.78 -5.08
N GLY A 112 14.96 1.33 -6.29
CA GLY A 112 16.03 1.11 -7.26
C GLY A 112 15.84 -0.11 -8.16
N GLU A 113 16.82 -0.31 -9.05
CA GLU A 113 16.71 -1.26 -10.16
C GLU A 113 16.68 -2.74 -9.73
N THR A 114 17.28 -3.06 -8.60
CA THR A 114 17.35 -4.45 -8.11
C THR A 114 16.11 -4.89 -7.34
N ALA A 115 15.20 -3.96 -7.01
CA ALA A 115 13.93 -4.30 -6.37
C ALA A 115 12.99 -5.02 -7.36
N LEU A 116 12.38 -6.12 -6.90
CA LEU A 116 11.33 -6.85 -7.61
C LEU A 116 9.97 -6.26 -7.20
N ILE A 117 9.33 -5.61 -8.16
CA ILE A 117 8.05 -4.94 -7.92
C ILE A 117 6.98 -5.58 -8.79
N TYR A 118 5.93 -6.04 -8.14
CA TYR A 118 4.76 -6.61 -8.76
C TYR A 118 3.54 -5.76 -8.45
N GLY A 119 2.74 -5.48 -9.49
CA GLY A 119 1.43 -4.88 -9.36
C GLY A 119 0.36 -5.87 -9.80
N ILE A 120 -0.77 -5.93 -9.09
CA ILE A 120 -1.95 -6.67 -9.54
C ILE A 120 -3.14 -5.74 -9.69
N ASP A 121 -3.95 -5.99 -10.70
CA ASP A 121 -5.20 -5.26 -10.92
C ASP A 121 -6.24 -6.17 -11.59
N ILE A 122 -7.51 -5.92 -11.38
CA ILE A 122 -8.60 -6.61 -12.06
C ILE A 122 -8.88 -6.02 -13.45
N ASP A 123 -8.47 -4.79 -13.69
CA ASP A 123 -8.69 -4.08 -14.95
C ASP A 123 -7.72 -4.58 -16.03
N GLU A 124 -8.27 -5.23 -17.05
CA GLU A 124 -7.50 -5.73 -18.19
C GLU A 124 -6.66 -4.64 -18.90
N ARG A 125 -7.07 -3.38 -18.83
CA ARG A 125 -6.32 -2.26 -19.41
C ARG A 125 -4.94 -2.07 -18.77
N CYS A 126 -4.76 -2.50 -17.53
CA CYS A 126 -3.47 -2.44 -16.86
C CYS A 126 -2.41 -3.36 -17.50
N ARG A 127 -2.82 -4.33 -18.33
CA ARG A 127 -1.91 -5.19 -19.10
C ARG A 127 -1.04 -4.42 -20.10
N GLU A 128 -1.55 -3.28 -20.58
CA GLU A 128 -0.83 -2.43 -21.55
C GLU A 128 0.21 -1.52 -20.88
N ILE A 129 0.22 -1.49 -19.54
CA ILE A 129 1.18 -0.67 -18.79
C ILE A 129 2.53 -1.38 -18.80
N SER A 130 3.53 -0.71 -19.33
CA SER A 130 4.92 -1.17 -19.33
C SER A 130 5.78 -0.20 -18.54
N ILE A 131 6.40 -0.72 -17.48
CA ILE A 131 7.34 0.00 -16.63
C ILE A 131 8.59 -0.88 -16.49
N PRO A 132 9.77 -0.41 -16.88
CA PRO A 132 10.99 -1.21 -16.82
C PRO A 132 11.22 -1.78 -15.40
N GLY A 133 11.40 -3.09 -15.29
CA GLY A 133 11.66 -3.78 -14.02
C GLY A 133 10.47 -3.87 -13.08
N VAL A 134 9.25 -3.70 -13.59
CA VAL A 134 7.99 -3.91 -12.87
C VAL A 134 7.17 -4.95 -13.61
N GLU A 135 6.61 -5.90 -12.88
CA GLU A 135 5.74 -6.93 -13.40
C GLU A 135 4.29 -6.63 -13.03
N ILE A 136 3.38 -6.73 -14.00
CA ILE A 136 1.95 -6.53 -13.77
C ILE A 136 1.21 -7.82 -14.10
N ARG A 137 0.31 -8.22 -13.21
CA ARG A 137 -0.55 -9.40 -13.36
C ARG A 137 -2.01 -8.98 -13.23
N ILE A 138 -2.85 -9.52 -14.11
CA ILE A 138 -4.27 -9.19 -14.16
C ILE A 138 -5.06 -10.30 -13.52
N GLY A 139 -5.80 -9.95 -12.47
CA GLY A 139 -6.65 -10.85 -11.72
C GLY A 139 -7.23 -10.21 -10.47
N SER A 140 -8.11 -10.93 -9.80
CA SER A 140 -8.81 -10.43 -8.61
C SER A 140 -7.98 -10.62 -7.34
N GLN A 141 -7.95 -9.59 -6.49
CA GLN A 141 -7.32 -9.65 -5.16
C GLN A 141 -7.97 -10.67 -4.20
N VAL A 142 -9.17 -11.16 -4.51
CA VAL A 142 -9.86 -12.18 -3.72
C VAL A 142 -9.83 -13.58 -4.38
N ASP A 143 -9.09 -13.75 -5.47
CA ASP A 143 -8.85 -15.05 -6.08
C ASP A 143 -7.58 -15.67 -5.50
N GLN A 144 -7.77 -16.66 -4.65
CA GLN A 144 -6.66 -17.36 -3.97
C GLN A 144 -5.71 -18.05 -4.96
N ALA A 145 -6.23 -18.64 -6.04
CA ALA A 145 -5.38 -19.32 -7.01
C ALA A 145 -4.52 -18.32 -7.79
N PHE A 146 -5.10 -17.19 -8.16
CA PHE A 146 -4.39 -16.08 -8.79
C PHE A 146 -3.30 -15.52 -7.87
N LEU A 147 -3.63 -15.17 -6.62
CA LEU A 147 -2.65 -14.65 -5.66
C LEU A 147 -1.51 -15.66 -5.40
N SER A 148 -1.84 -16.93 -5.28
CA SER A 148 -0.82 -17.99 -5.12
C SER A 148 0.12 -18.07 -6.33
N SER A 149 -0.38 -17.85 -7.56
CA SER A 149 0.47 -17.81 -8.76
C SER A 149 1.40 -16.60 -8.76
N VAL A 150 0.91 -15.43 -8.36
CA VAL A 150 1.71 -14.21 -8.22
C VAL A 150 2.82 -14.39 -7.18
N LEU A 151 2.49 -14.93 -6.01
CA LEU A 151 3.46 -15.18 -4.94
C LEU A 151 4.51 -16.23 -5.36
N LYS A 152 4.13 -17.22 -6.16
CA LYS A 152 5.08 -18.21 -6.69
C LYS A 152 6.13 -17.57 -7.62
N GLU A 153 5.76 -16.52 -8.35
CA GLU A 153 6.67 -15.78 -9.22
C GLU A 153 7.53 -14.78 -8.45
N LEU A 154 6.90 -13.97 -7.58
CA LEU A 154 7.56 -12.93 -6.80
C LEU A 154 8.42 -13.50 -5.67
N GLY A 155 7.98 -14.58 -5.04
CA GLY A 155 8.42 -15.03 -3.72
C GLY A 155 7.76 -14.23 -2.60
N ASP A 156 8.04 -14.60 -1.35
CA ASP A 156 7.45 -13.93 -0.19
C ASP A 156 7.88 -12.45 -0.13
N PRO A 157 6.95 -11.49 -0.16
CA PRO A 157 7.28 -10.06 -0.16
C PRO A 157 7.67 -9.54 1.21
N GLN A 158 8.53 -8.52 1.24
CA GLN A 158 8.79 -7.71 2.44
C GLN A 158 7.77 -6.58 2.59
N ILE A 159 7.19 -6.13 1.49
CA ILE A 159 6.25 -5.02 1.47
C ILE A 159 5.03 -5.43 0.68
N ILE A 160 3.85 -5.29 1.28
CA ILE A 160 2.57 -5.43 0.59
C ILE A 160 1.80 -4.11 0.78
N ILE A 161 1.29 -3.56 -0.32
CA ILE A 161 0.46 -2.35 -0.32
C ILE A 161 -0.88 -2.72 -0.95
N ASP A 162 -1.97 -2.62 -0.18
CA ASP A 162 -3.33 -2.84 -0.66
C ASP A 162 -4.02 -1.49 -0.87
N ASP A 163 -4.01 -1.05 -2.11
CA ASP A 163 -4.66 0.15 -2.65
C ASP A 163 -5.66 -0.26 -3.77
N GLY A 164 -6.32 -1.42 -3.56
CA GLY A 164 -7.12 -2.09 -4.57
C GLY A 164 -8.58 -1.67 -4.60
N SER A 165 -9.47 -2.60 -4.30
CA SER A 165 -10.92 -2.39 -4.42
C SER A 165 -11.52 -1.55 -3.30
N HIS A 166 -10.84 -1.40 -2.19
CA HIS A 166 -11.30 -0.77 -0.93
C HIS A 166 -12.61 -1.35 -0.36
N HIS A 167 -13.09 -2.48 -0.89
CA HIS A 167 -14.28 -3.15 -0.40
C HIS A 167 -13.96 -3.90 0.90
N ALA A 168 -14.76 -3.70 1.94
CA ALA A 168 -14.46 -4.19 3.29
C ALA A 168 -14.20 -5.70 3.36
N ASP A 169 -14.99 -6.50 2.65
CA ASP A 169 -14.82 -7.96 2.60
C ASP A 169 -13.55 -8.34 1.81
N HIS A 170 -13.23 -7.59 0.73
CA HIS A 170 -12.02 -7.85 -0.05
C HIS A 170 -10.76 -7.56 0.74
N LEU A 171 -10.69 -6.44 1.47
CA LEU A 171 -9.55 -6.10 2.32
C LEU A 171 -9.27 -7.20 3.35
N SER A 172 -10.34 -7.74 3.97
CA SER A 172 -10.21 -8.82 4.96
C SER A 172 -9.71 -10.12 4.32
N LEU A 173 -10.31 -10.51 3.19
CA LEU A 173 -9.94 -11.75 2.47
C LEU A 173 -8.52 -11.67 1.93
N THR A 174 -8.15 -10.53 1.33
CA THR A 174 -6.80 -10.32 0.78
C THR A 174 -5.76 -10.38 1.90
N LEU A 175 -6.02 -9.73 3.04
CA LEU A 175 -5.14 -9.78 4.20
C LEU A 175 -4.97 -11.21 4.72
N GLU A 176 -6.07 -11.98 4.85
CA GLU A 176 -6.02 -13.38 5.30
C GLU A 176 -5.18 -14.26 4.36
N MET A 177 -5.27 -14.04 3.05
CA MET A 177 -4.54 -14.82 2.06
C MET A 177 -3.06 -14.44 1.95
N LEU A 178 -2.73 -13.15 2.06
CA LEU A 178 -1.36 -12.67 1.84
C LEU A 178 -0.52 -12.58 3.12
N TRP A 179 -1.14 -12.41 4.28
CA TRP A 179 -0.43 -12.29 5.55
C TRP A 179 0.52 -13.45 5.85
N PRO A 180 0.15 -14.73 5.60
CA PRO A 180 1.06 -15.86 5.83
C PRO A 180 2.32 -15.85 4.96
N HIS A 181 2.31 -15.08 3.88
CA HIS A 181 3.40 -14.97 2.92
C HIS A 181 4.24 -13.69 3.11
N LEU A 182 3.82 -12.79 4.00
CA LEU A 182 4.64 -11.64 4.34
C LEU A 182 5.88 -12.10 5.10
N GLN A 183 7.07 -11.71 4.67
CA GLN A 183 8.32 -12.06 5.35
C GLN A 183 8.34 -11.54 6.81
N ASP A 184 9.05 -12.25 7.68
CA ASP A 184 9.26 -11.79 9.05
C ASP A 184 9.91 -10.40 9.07
N GLY A 185 9.29 -9.48 9.81
CA GLY A 185 9.67 -8.07 9.82
C GLY A 185 9.20 -7.27 8.61
N GLY A 186 8.38 -7.87 7.74
CA GLY A 186 7.74 -7.18 6.62
C GLY A 186 6.62 -6.23 7.05
N VAL A 187 6.14 -5.42 6.11
CA VAL A 187 5.05 -4.46 6.33
C VAL A 187 3.91 -4.70 5.35
N TYR A 188 2.68 -4.72 5.88
CA TYR A 188 1.44 -4.72 5.11
C TYR A 188 0.74 -3.38 5.33
N ILE A 189 0.53 -2.61 4.26
CA ILE A 189 -0.12 -1.31 4.26
C ILE A 189 -1.47 -1.46 3.56
N ILE A 190 -2.54 -1.01 4.19
CA ILE A 190 -3.88 -0.96 3.61
C ILE A 190 -4.29 0.50 3.53
N GLU A 191 -4.51 0.99 2.30
CA GLU A 191 -4.96 2.34 2.05
C GLU A 191 -6.49 2.45 2.17
N ASP A 192 -6.98 3.67 2.32
CA ASP A 192 -8.38 4.05 2.24
C ASP A 192 -9.36 3.22 3.10
N THR A 193 -8.90 2.76 4.26
CA THR A 193 -9.71 1.95 5.19
C THR A 193 -10.98 2.66 5.69
N HIS A 194 -11.11 3.97 5.47
CA HIS A 194 -12.31 4.74 5.77
C HIS A 194 -13.53 4.28 4.95
N THR A 195 -13.32 3.68 3.78
CA THR A 195 -14.38 3.08 2.95
C THR A 195 -15.10 1.94 3.65
N SER A 196 -14.47 1.30 4.65
CA SER A 196 -15.08 0.26 5.47
C SER A 196 -16.28 0.76 6.31
N TYR A 197 -16.50 2.06 6.38
CA TYR A 197 -17.69 2.67 6.98
C TYR A 197 -18.77 3.00 5.95
N TRP A 198 -18.53 2.82 4.65
CA TRP A 198 -19.44 3.18 3.58
C TRP A 198 -20.16 1.95 3.04
N LYS A 199 -21.49 2.06 2.88
CA LYS A 199 -22.32 0.96 2.40
C LYS A 199 -21.97 0.50 0.98
N GLU A 200 -21.56 1.43 0.15
CA GLU A 200 -21.15 1.22 -1.25
C GLU A 200 -19.94 0.29 -1.34
N TYR A 201 -19.12 0.26 -0.30
CA TYR A 201 -17.94 -0.61 -0.19
C TYR A 201 -18.18 -1.81 0.76
N GLY A 202 -19.44 -2.21 0.95
CA GLY A 202 -19.78 -3.35 1.80
C GLY A 202 -19.61 -3.11 3.29
N GLY A 203 -19.27 -1.88 3.68
CA GLY A 203 -19.11 -1.46 5.06
C GLY A 203 -20.40 -0.95 5.72
N GLY A 204 -20.27 -0.32 6.88
CA GLY A 204 -21.34 0.36 7.58
C GLY A 204 -21.13 0.40 9.09
N TYR A 205 -21.71 1.42 9.74
CA TYR A 205 -21.84 1.46 11.20
C TYR A 205 -22.82 0.36 11.62
N LEU A 206 -22.32 -0.63 12.37
CA LEU A 206 -23.12 -1.68 13.01
C LEU A 206 -23.93 -2.54 12.00
N LYS A 207 -23.28 -3.51 11.37
CA LYS A 207 -24.00 -4.75 11.04
C LYS A 207 -24.18 -5.50 12.36
N ASN A 208 -25.40 -5.48 12.87
CA ASN A 208 -25.84 -6.38 13.94
C ASN A 208 -25.70 -7.82 13.49
#